data_d5101289fbbd439eb83beea519c08ed8
#
_entry.id   d5101289fbbd439eb83beea519c08ed8
#
_cell.length_a   1.000
_cell.length_b   1.000
_cell.length_c   1.000
_cell.angle_alpha   90.00
_cell.angle_beta   90.00
_cell.angle_gamma   90.00
#
_symmetry.space_group_name_H-M   'P 1'
#
loop_
_entity.id
_entity.type
_entity.pdbx_description
1 polymer ?
#
loop_
_entity_poly.entity_id
_entity_poly.type
_entity_poly.pdbx_seq_one_letter_code
_entity_poly.pdbx_strand_id
1 'polypeptide(L)'
;MHRIVAVPRHATAIRAVADLLSRFRLDFIFVGSVARAAHLGDPVAAGSIDAVATMGPQQKSQLAMMAQNNGFGVDREELDAAEELDLVPITFDGIRVNVLIASNALYGRMVADAESVEFEEIALRVPRAEDFALLLQMNNDVEALMSVVESPRFDRAGYNRKLQAIGLRELVVPE
;
A
#
# COMPACT_ATOMS: atom_id res chain seq x y z
N MET A 1 10.27 10.15 -8.24
CA MET A 1 9.71 9.71 -6.95
C MET A 1 10.24 10.61 -5.87
N HIS A 2 9.40 11.03 -4.94
CA HIS A 2 9.79 11.90 -3.84
C HIS A 2 10.34 11.06 -2.68
N ARG A 3 11.23 11.68 -1.87
CA ARG A 3 11.60 11.11 -0.59
C ARG A 3 10.36 11.13 0.32
N ILE A 4 10.04 10.00 0.93
CA ILE A 4 8.89 9.94 1.84
C ILE A 4 9.20 10.74 3.11
N VAL A 5 8.28 11.63 3.47
CA VAL A 5 8.29 12.39 4.72
C VAL A 5 7.09 11.95 5.55
N ALA A 6 7.31 11.67 6.82
CA ALA A 6 6.24 11.31 7.76
C ALA A 6 6.43 12.05 9.09
N VAL A 7 5.32 12.35 9.77
CA VAL A 7 5.42 12.83 11.15
C VAL A 7 5.97 11.72 12.06
N PRO A 8 6.67 12.03 13.17
CA PRO A 8 7.44 11.04 13.94
C PRO A 8 6.67 9.78 14.33
N ARG A 9 5.40 9.93 14.72
CA ARG A 9 4.55 8.80 15.09
C ARG A 9 4.26 7.86 13.92
N HIS A 10 3.93 8.41 12.74
CA HIS A 10 3.73 7.63 11.52
C HIS A 10 5.04 7.03 11.01
N ALA A 11 6.16 7.74 11.14
CA ALA A 11 7.48 7.22 10.77
C ALA A 11 7.83 5.98 11.59
N THR A 12 7.58 6.01 12.91
CA THR A 12 7.79 4.85 13.79
C THR A 12 6.88 3.68 13.40
N ALA A 13 5.61 3.95 13.10
CA ALA A 13 4.66 2.92 12.70
C ALA A 13 5.02 2.30 11.34
N ILE A 14 5.43 3.10 10.34
CA ILE A 14 5.89 2.59 9.03
C ILE A 14 7.06 1.63 9.21
N ARG A 15 8.06 1.99 10.05
CA ARG A 15 9.19 1.11 10.35
C ARG A 15 8.76 -0.18 11.03
N ALA A 16 7.89 -0.08 12.03
CA ALA A 16 7.38 -1.25 12.75
C ALA A 16 6.64 -2.22 11.82
N VAL A 17 5.83 -1.70 10.88
CA VAL A 17 5.14 -2.52 9.87
C VAL A 17 6.14 -3.16 8.91
N ALA A 18 7.12 -2.41 8.41
CA ALA A 18 8.16 -2.94 7.53
C ALA A 18 8.93 -4.08 8.21
N ASP A 19 9.31 -3.90 9.47
CA ASP A 19 10.01 -4.92 10.27
C ASP A 19 9.13 -6.16 10.50
N LEU A 20 7.86 -5.98 10.87
CA LEU A 20 6.92 -7.08 11.08
C LEU A 20 6.79 -7.94 9.83
N LEU A 21 6.48 -7.33 8.68
CA LEU A 21 6.26 -8.04 7.43
C LEU A 21 7.55 -8.70 6.90
N SER A 22 8.70 -8.05 7.08
CA SER A 22 10.00 -8.61 6.73
C SER A 22 10.37 -9.84 7.60
N ARG A 23 10.10 -9.79 8.90
CA ARG A 23 10.31 -10.93 9.82
C ARG A 23 9.39 -12.11 9.48
N PHE A 24 8.20 -11.83 9.00
CA PHE A 24 7.27 -12.85 8.50
C PHE A 24 7.64 -13.35 7.10
N ARG A 25 8.71 -12.77 6.50
CA ARG A 25 9.24 -13.10 5.16
C ARG A 25 8.21 -12.97 4.05
N LEU A 26 7.38 -11.95 4.11
CA LEU A 26 6.41 -11.63 3.07
C LEU A 26 7.04 -10.70 2.03
N ASP A 27 6.66 -10.90 0.77
CA ASP A 27 6.78 -9.86 -0.24
C ASP A 27 5.62 -8.89 -0.05
N PHE A 28 5.93 -7.60 0.09
CA PHE A 28 4.92 -6.59 0.36
C PHE A 28 5.28 -5.23 -0.22
N ILE A 29 4.28 -4.39 -0.34
CA ILE A 29 4.38 -2.98 -0.73
C ILE A 29 3.55 -2.13 0.22
N PHE A 30 3.96 -0.88 0.40
CA PHE A 30 3.11 0.12 1.03
C PHE A 30 2.23 0.79 -0.02
N VAL A 31 0.96 0.98 0.29
CA VAL A 31 -0.03 1.66 -0.55
C VAL A 31 -0.62 2.88 0.20
N GLY A 32 -1.75 3.42 -0.22
CA GLY A 32 -2.43 4.50 0.48
C GLY A 32 -1.54 5.73 0.72
N SER A 33 -1.49 6.21 1.95
CA SER A 33 -0.77 7.43 2.34
C SER A 33 0.74 7.37 2.09
N VAL A 34 1.37 6.20 2.24
CA VAL A 34 2.81 6.02 1.99
C VAL A 34 3.13 6.09 0.50
N ALA A 35 2.33 5.41 -0.35
CA ALA A 35 2.48 5.52 -1.80
C ALA A 35 2.20 6.94 -2.29
N ARG A 36 1.20 7.62 -1.71
CA ARG A 36 0.91 9.03 -1.99
C ARG A 36 2.11 9.93 -1.67
N ALA A 37 2.75 9.73 -0.53
CA ALA A 37 3.97 10.44 -0.18
C ALA A 37 5.10 10.23 -1.20
N ALA A 38 5.26 9.00 -1.68
CA ALA A 38 6.30 8.66 -2.65
C ALA A 38 6.06 9.29 -4.04
N HIS A 39 4.82 9.34 -4.50
CA HIS A 39 4.48 9.81 -5.85
C HIS A 39 4.13 11.30 -5.91
N LEU A 40 3.47 11.85 -4.89
CA LEU A 40 3.00 13.23 -4.87
C LEU A 40 3.80 14.14 -3.93
N GLY A 41 4.58 13.57 -3.01
CA GLY A 41 5.36 14.33 -2.03
C GLY A 41 4.55 14.78 -0.80
N ASP A 42 3.32 14.34 -0.67
CA ASP A 42 2.48 14.65 0.49
C ASP A 42 3.04 13.98 1.75
N PRO A 43 3.15 14.68 2.89
CA PRO A 43 3.66 14.06 4.10
C PRO A 43 2.67 13.05 4.67
N VAL A 44 3.16 11.92 5.21
CA VAL A 44 2.34 10.97 5.96
C VAL A 44 2.12 11.54 7.37
N ALA A 45 0.99 12.20 7.56
CA ALA A 45 0.67 12.93 8.80
C ALA A 45 -0.63 12.48 9.47
N ALA A 46 -1.47 11.74 8.77
CA ALA A 46 -2.77 11.28 9.27
C ALA A 46 -3.22 10.00 8.54
N GLY A 47 -4.27 9.37 9.06
CA GLY A 47 -4.89 8.19 8.48
C GLY A 47 -4.18 6.88 8.83
N SER A 48 -4.55 5.83 8.13
CA SER A 48 -3.99 4.48 8.27
C SER A 48 -2.64 4.33 7.54
N ILE A 49 -1.91 3.30 7.93
CA ILE A 49 -0.81 2.76 7.15
C ILE A 49 -1.31 1.49 6.49
N ASP A 50 -1.28 1.46 5.16
CA ASP A 50 -1.81 0.37 4.38
C ASP A 50 -0.68 -0.34 3.62
N ALA A 51 -0.66 -1.67 3.70
CA ALA A 51 0.28 -2.51 2.98
C ALA A 51 -0.47 -3.62 2.24
N VAL A 52 0.05 -4.04 1.09
CA VAL A 52 -0.39 -5.23 0.37
C VAL A 52 0.72 -6.28 0.46
N ALA A 53 0.40 -7.47 0.94
CA ALA A 53 1.37 -8.53 1.15
C ALA A 53 0.96 -9.84 0.44
N THR A 54 1.95 -10.54 -0.09
CA THR A 54 1.75 -11.86 -0.69
C THR A 54 1.73 -12.92 0.39
N MET A 55 0.53 -13.34 0.79
CA MET A 55 0.32 -14.41 1.77
C MET A 55 -0.96 -15.19 1.49
N GLY A 56 -1.02 -16.44 1.99
CA GLY A 56 -2.24 -17.25 1.94
C GLY A 56 -3.24 -16.89 3.05
N PRO A 57 -4.53 -17.20 2.88
CA PRO A 57 -5.56 -16.92 3.89
C PRO A 57 -5.25 -17.51 5.27
N GLN A 58 -4.67 -18.72 5.31
CA GLN A 58 -4.28 -19.40 6.54
C GLN A 58 -3.17 -18.69 7.32
N GLN A 59 -2.46 -17.75 6.70
CA GLN A 59 -1.39 -16.97 7.37
C GLN A 59 -1.93 -15.75 8.12
N LYS A 60 -3.21 -15.36 7.94
CA LYS A 60 -3.82 -14.21 8.63
C LYS A 60 -3.67 -14.30 10.15
N SER A 61 -4.13 -15.41 10.73
CA SER A 61 -4.07 -15.62 12.20
C SER A 61 -2.63 -15.66 12.71
N GLN A 62 -1.71 -16.21 11.91
CA GLN A 62 -0.29 -16.25 12.27
C GLN A 62 0.33 -14.84 12.24
N LEU A 63 -0.01 -14.02 11.25
CA LEU A 63 0.43 -12.63 11.17
C LEU A 63 -0.13 -11.81 12.33
N ALA A 64 -1.42 -11.96 12.67
CA ALA A 64 -2.04 -11.29 13.79
C ALA A 64 -1.38 -11.66 15.13
N MET A 65 -1.11 -12.95 15.35
CA MET A 65 -0.38 -13.42 16.54
C MET A 65 1.04 -12.87 16.61
N MET A 66 1.75 -12.86 15.48
CA MET A 66 3.11 -12.29 15.43
C MET A 66 3.09 -10.78 15.65
N ALA A 67 2.10 -10.07 15.10
CA ALA A 67 1.91 -8.65 15.34
C ALA A 67 1.71 -8.35 16.83
N GLN A 68 0.85 -9.10 17.50
CA GLN A 68 0.62 -8.96 18.94
C GLN A 68 1.90 -9.19 19.76
N ASN A 69 2.71 -10.18 19.39
CA ASN A 69 3.99 -10.47 20.05
C ASN A 69 5.06 -9.39 19.78
N ASN A 70 4.86 -8.55 18.78
CA ASN A 70 5.75 -7.44 18.43
C ASN A 70 5.18 -6.06 18.80
N GLY A 71 4.22 -6.00 19.74
CA GLY A 71 3.71 -4.76 20.32
C GLY A 71 2.60 -4.09 19.50
N PHE A 72 2.02 -4.76 18.50
CA PHE A 72 0.83 -4.28 17.81
C PHE A 72 -0.43 -4.64 18.62
N GLY A 73 -1.41 -3.76 18.58
CA GLY A 73 -2.76 -4.05 19.04
C GLY A 73 -3.48 -4.92 17.99
N VAL A 74 -4.15 -5.96 18.46
CA VAL A 74 -4.99 -6.83 17.65
C VAL A 74 -6.36 -6.89 18.31
N ASP A 75 -7.37 -6.36 17.64
CA ASP A 75 -8.75 -6.49 18.06
C ASP A 75 -9.35 -7.75 17.43
N ARG A 76 -9.83 -8.67 18.27
CA ARG A 76 -10.37 -9.95 17.81
C ARG A 76 -11.69 -9.78 17.08
N GLU A 77 -12.54 -8.87 17.53
CA GLU A 77 -13.82 -8.62 16.86
C GLU A 77 -13.62 -8.04 15.46
N GLU A 78 -12.67 -7.10 15.33
CA GLU A 78 -12.30 -6.58 14.00
C GLU A 78 -11.65 -7.65 13.12
N LEU A 79 -10.80 -8.50 13.70
CA LEU A 79 -10.14 -9.60 12.96
C LEU A 79 -11.16 -10.63 12.48
N ASP A 80 -12.10 -11.01 13.32
CA ASP A 80 -13.17 -11.95 13.01
C ASP A 80 -14.12 -11.35 11.94
N ALA A 81 -14.47 -10.06 12.06
CA ALA A 81 -15.26 -9.35 11.05
C ALA A 81 -14.53 -9.24 9.70
N ALA A 82 -13.21 -9.24 9.71
CA ALA A 82 -12.37 -9.23 8.52
C ALA A 82 -12.01 -10.64 8.00
N GLU A 83 -12.55 -11.71 8.58
CA GLU A 83 -12.20 -13.09 8.19
C GLU A 83 -12.50 -13.38 6.72
N GLU A 84 -13.65 -12.91 6.23
CA GLU A 84 -14.06 -13.04 4.82
C GLU A 84 -13.41 -11.98 3.90
N LEU A 85 -12.76 -10.96 4.49
CA LEU A 85 -12.05 -9.93 3.75
C LEU A 85 -10.58 -10.33 3.60
N ASP A 86 -9.98 -9.92 2.49
CA ASP A 86 -8.55 -10.09 2.26
C ASP A 86 -7.74 -9.05 3.06
N LEU A 87 -7.94 -8.99 4.37
CA LEU A 87 -7.43 -7.95 5.26
C LEU A 87 -7.04 -8.51 6.63
N VAL A 88 -5.94 -8.01 7.19
CA VAL A 88 -5.56 -8.17 8.60
C VAL A 88 -5.50 -6.78 9.23
N PRO A 89 -6.53 -6.37 9.98
CA PRO A 89 -6.52 -5.10 10.69
C PRO A 89 -5.72 -5.23 12.00
N ILE A 90 -4.75 -4.35 12.20
CA ILE A 90 -3.95 -4.24 13.43
C ILE A 90 -3.73 -2.75 13.75
N THR A 91 -3.21 -2.45 14.92
CA THR A 91 -2.87 -1.08 15.32
C THR A 91 -1.44 -1.00 15.85
N PHE A 92 -0.77 0.11 15.63
CA PHE A 92 0.53 0.38 16.24
C PHE A 92 0.54 1.81 16.79
N ASP A 93 0.76 1.92 18.10
CA ASP A 93 0.71 3.22 18.79
C ASP A 93 -0.56 4.04 18.46
N GLY A 94 -1.72 3.34 18.42
CA GLY A 94 -3.02 3.93 18.08
C GLY A 94 -3.17 4.37 16.62
N ILE A 95 -2.23 4.04 15.74
CA ILE A 95 -2.37 4.20 14.29
C ILE A 95 -2.93 2.90 13.72
N ARG A 96 -4.01 3.00 12.93
CA ARG A 96 -4.56 1.86 12.21
C ARG A 96 -3.58 1.39 11.14
N VAL A 97 -3.39 0.09 11.05
CA VAL A 97 -2.57 -0.57 10.02
C VAL A 97 -3.44 -1.62 9.35
N ASN A 98 -3.56 -1.55 8.05
CA ASN A 98 -4.30 -2.51 7.24
C ASN A 98 -3.31 -3.30 6.38
N VAL A 99 -3.20 -4.61 6.64
CA VAL A 99 -2.42 -5.50 5.78
C VAL A 99 -3.38 -6.25 4.87
N LEU A 100 -3.46 -5.83 3.62
CA LEU A 100 -4.27 -6.47 2.59
C LEU A 100 -3.52 -7.67 2.01
N ILE A 101 -4.25 -8.73 1.71
CA ILE A 101 -3.70 -9.91 1.03
C ILE A 101 -3.72 -9.66 -0.48
N ALA A 102 -2.62 -9.98 -1.16
CA ALA A 102 -2.54 -9.97 -2.61
C ALA A 102 -3.27 -11.20 -3.20
N SER A 103 -4.59 -11.29 -2.97
CA SER A 103 -5.44 -12.43 -3.34
C SER A 103 -5.76 -12.50 -4.83
N ASN A 104 -5.56 -11.43 -5.57
CA ASN A 104 -5.85 -11.35 -7.00
C ASN A 104 -4.60 -11.04 -7.83
N ALA A 105 -4.68 -11.31 -9.14
CA ALA A 105 -3.56 -11.11 -10.07
C ALA A 105 -3.10 -9.65 -10.19
N LEU A 106 -3.97 -8.68 -9.91
CA LEU A 106 -3.62 -7.26 -9.95
C LEU A 106 -2.67 -6.92 -8.80
N TYR A 107 -3.07 -7.21 -7.55
CA TYR A 107 -2.23 -6.97 -6.38
C TYR A 107 -0.93 -7.79 -6.41
N GLY A 108 -1.00 -9.04 -6.86
CA GLY A 108 0.20 -9.86 -7.01
C GLY A 108 1.23 -9.24 -7.96
N ARG A 109 0.78 -8.68 -9.09
CA ARG A 109 1.66 -7.95 -10.02
C ARG A 109 2.18 -6.66 -9.44
N MET A 110 1.35 -5.88 -8.74
CA MET A 110 1.79 -4.65 -8.06
C MET A 110 2.93 -4.92 -7.07
N VAL A 111 2.82 -6.01 -6.29
CA VAL A 111 3.89 -6.43 -5.37
C VAL A 111 5.14 -6.85 -6.13
N ALA A 112 5.01 -7.63 -7.22
CA ALA A 112 6.14 -8.12 -8.00
C ALA A 112 6.90 -6.96 -8.69
N ASP A 113 6.17 -6.00 -9.28
CA ASP A 113 6.71 -4.91 -10.10
C ASP A 113 7.05 -3.64 -9.30
N ALA A 114 6.93 -3.68 -7.97
CA ALA A 114 7.09 -2.54 -7.08
C ALA A 114 8.45 -1.85 -7.19
N GLU A 115 8.45 -0.56 -6.97
CA GLU A 115 9.65 0.28 -6.92
C GLU A 115 10.11 0.52 -5.49
N SER A 116 11.43 0.66 -5.30
CA SER A 116 12.01 1.03 -4.02
C SER A 116 12.11 2.54 -3.88
N VAL A 117 11.75 3.06 -2.73
CA VAL A 117 11.88 4.46 -2.36
C VAL A 117 12.58 4.58 -1.01
N GLU A 118 13.44 5.58 -0.88
CA GLU A 118 14.14 5.85 0.37
C GLU A 118 13.19 6.47 1.41
N PHE A 119 13.18 5.89 2.59
CA PHE A 119 12.50 6.42 3.77
C PHE A 119 13.46 6.35 4.96
N GLU A 120 13.94 7.52 5.41
CA GLU A 120 14.98 7.59 6.43
C GLU A 120 16.21 6.72 6.04
N GLU A 121 16.50 5.66 6.80
CA GLU A 121 17.64 4.76 6.55
C GLU A 121 17.22 3.39 5.96
N ILE A 122 15.94 3.23 5.57
CA ILE A 122 15.40 1.99 5.01
C ILE A 122 14.84 2.21 3.60
N ALA A 123 14.83 1.14 2.82
CA ALA A 123 14.14 1.12 1.54
C ALA A 123 12.73 0.55 1.72
N LEU A 124 11.72 1.33 1.37
CA LEU A 124 10.34 0.88 1.28
C LEU A 124 10.00 0.54 -0.16
N ARG A 125 9.10 -0.42 -0.34
CA ARG A 125 8.55 -0.74 -1.65
C ARG A 125 7.15 -0.13 -1.78
N VAL A 126 6.91 0.51 -2.93
CA VAL A 126 5.62 1.13 -3.28
C VAL A 126 5.22 0.71 -4.69
N PRO A 127 3.93 0.75 -5.07
CA PRO A 127 3.52 0.47 -6.44
C PRO A 127 4.18 1.45 -7.41
N ARG A 128 4.39 1.03 -8.65
CA ARG A 128 4.77 1.93 -9.74
C ARG A 128 3.72 3.01 -9.95
N ALA A 129 4.09 4.11 -10.59
CA ALA A 129 3.18 5.24 -10.82
C ALA A 129 1.88 4.80 -11.53
N GLU A 130 1.97 3.90 -12.52
CA GLU A 130 0.82 3.38 -13.26
C GLU A 130 -0.10 2.52 -12.39
N ASP A 131 0.47 1.72 -11.47
CA ASP A 131 -0.30 0.90 -10.53
C ASP A 131 -0.92 1.76 -9.42
N PHE A 132 -0.20 2.79 -8.98
CA PHE A 132 -0.74 3.76 -8.03
C PHE A 132 -1.90 4.56 -8.65
N ALA A 133 -1.76 4.99 -9.91
CA ALA A 133 -2.85 5.64 -10.65
C ALA A 133 -4.09 4.74 -10.78
N LEU A 134 -3.91 3.43 -10.98
CA LEU A 134 -5.02 2.47 -10.95
C LEU A 134 -5.74 2.45 -9.60
N LEU A 135 -5.00 2.42 -8.50
CA LEU A 135 -5.59 2.45 -7.14
C LEU A 135 -6.36 3.76 -6.91
N LEU A 136 -5.81 4.89 -7.35
CA LEU A 136 -6.49 6.19 -7.26
C LEU A 136 -7.79 6.21 -8.07
N GLN A 137 -7.77 5.67 -9.30
CA GLN A 137 -8.96 5.58 -10.13
C GLN A 137 -10.02 4.67 -9.52
N MET A 138 -9.64 3.51 -8.97
CA MET A 138 -10.56 2.60 -8.28
C MET A 138 -11.19 3.25 -7.05
N ASN A 139 -10.46 4.11 -6.36
CA ASN A 139 -10.94 4.87 -5.20
C ASN A 139 -11.63 6.20 -5.58
N ASN A 140 -11.76 6.51 -6.87
CA ASN A 140 -12.34 7.75 -7.38
C ASN A 140 -11.64 9.03 -6.87
N ASP A 141 -10.33 8.94 -6.59
CA ASP A 141 -9.49 10.09 -6.21
C ASP A 141 -8.93 10.77 -7.48
N VAL A 142 -9.80 11.55 -8.11
CA VAL A 142 -9.52 12.17 -9.42
C VAL A 142 -8.40 13.20 -9.32
N GLU A 143 -8.33 13.98 -8.26
CA GLU A 143 -7.32 15.04 -8.09
C GLU A 143 -5.91 14.45 -8.00
N ALA A 144 -5.74 13.44 -7.14
CA ALA A 144 -4.46 12.74 -7.02
C ALA A 144 -4.09 11.99 -8.31
N LEU A 145 -5.08 11.36 -8.97
CA LEU A 145 -4.88 10.68 -10.25
C LEU A 145 -4.31 11.64 -11.31
N MET A 146 -4.91 12.82 -11.47
CA MET A 146 -4.44 13.81 -12.43
C MET A 146 -3.01 14.25 -12.13
N SER A 147 -2.68 14.50 -10.85
CA SER A 147 -1.32 14.86 -10.43
C SER A 147 -0.28 13.78 -10.76
N VAL A 148 -0.64 12.50 -10.66
CA VAL A 148 0.25 11.38 -11.03
C VAL A 148 0.42 11.29 -12.54
N VAL A 149 -0.68 11.42 -13.30
CA VAL A 149 -0.70 11.29 -14.77
C VAL A 149 0.07 12.43 -15.46
N GLU A 150 0.13 13.61 -14.85
CA GLU A 150 0.91 14.76 -15.34
C GLU A 150 2.43 14.61 -15.09
N SER A 151 2.84 13.64 -14.28
CA SER A 151 4.25 13.40 -14.02
C SER A 151 5.01 13.01 -15.30
N PRO A 152 6.18 13.60 -15.58
CA PRO A 152 7.00 13.23 -16.75
C PRO A 152 7.47 11.76 -16.76
N ARG A 153 7.37 11.07 -15.65
CA ARG A 153 7.77 9.66 -15.49
C ARG A 153 6.61 8.69 -15.70
N PHE A 154 5.39 9.18 -15.89
CA PHE A 154 4.20 8.34 -16.05
C PHE A 154 4.15 7.72 -17.45
N ASP A 155 4.16 6.38 -17.53
CA ASP A 155 3.95 5.65 -18.79
C ASP A 155 2.46 5.52 -19.08
N ARG A 156 1.91 6.51 -19.81
CA ARG A 156 0.50 6.54 -20.21
C ARG A 156 0.11 5.30 -21.02
N ALA A 157 0.98 4.84 -21.92
CA ALA A 157 0.68 3.67 -22.74
C ALA A 157 0.65 2.39 -21.87
N GLY A 158 1.59 2.26 -20.91
CA GLY A 158 1.59 1.18 -19.92
C GLY A 158 0.34 1.20 -19.05
N TYR A 159 -0.07 2.37 -18.58
CA TYR A 159 -1.28 2.56 -17.80
C TYR A 159 -2.55 2.13 -18.56
N ASN A 160 -2.72 2.59 -19.82
CA ASN A 160 -3.86 2.22 -20.65
C ASN A 160 -3.92 0.71 -20.92
N ARG A 161 -2.77 0.06 -21.16
CA ARG A 161 -2.73 -1.41 -21.26
C ARG A 161 -3.20 -2.11 -19.97
N LYS A 162 -2.85 -1.57 -18.79
CA LYS A 162 -3.31 -2.11 -17.51
C LYS A 162 -4.83 -1.91 -17.34
N LEU A 163 -5.37 -0.75 -17.69
CA LEU A 163 -6.83 -0.49 -17.69
C LEU A 163 -7.58 -1.49 -18.55
N GLN A 164 -7.13 -1.69 -19.79
CA GLN A 164 -7.73 -2.66 -20.72
C GLN A 164 -7.70 -4.09 -20.16
N ALA A 165 -6.59 -4.49 -19.52
CA ALA A 165 -6.44 -5.83 -18.95
C ALA A 165 -7.43 -6.12 -17.80
N ILE A 166 -7.95 -5.09 -17.14
CA ILE A 166 -8.97 -5.22 -16.08
C ILE A 166 -10.37 -4.77 -16.52
N GLY A 167 -10.56 -4.53 -17.83
CA GLY A 167 -11.85 -4.18 -18.41
C GLY A 167 -12.31 -2.74 -18.15
N LEU A 168 -11.40 -1.86 -17.73
CA LEU A 168 -11.68 -0.43 -17.59
C LEU A 168 -11.39 0.32 -18.89
N ARG A 169 -12.10 1.45 -19.09
CA ARG A 169 -11.86 2.33 -20.24
C ARG A 169 -10.56 3.10 -20.07
N GLU A 170 -9.90 3.37 -21.20
CA GLU A 170 -8.72 4.23 -21.23
C GLU A 170 -9.02 5.60 -20.63
N LEU A 171 -8.03 6.15 -19.93
CA LEU A 171 -8.11 7.50 -19.41
C LEU A 171 -7.96 8.47 -20.59
N VAL A 172 -9.03 9.15 -20.95
CA VAL A 172 -9.00 10.27 -21.88
C VAL A 172 -8.67 11.54 -21.08
N VAL A 173 -7.40 11.92 -21.08
CA VAL A 173 -7.00 13.22 -20.51
C VAL A 173 -7.26 14.27 -21.59
N PRO A 174 -8.02 15.33 -21.29
CA PRO A 174 -8.15 16.46 -22.23
C PRO A 174 -6.77 17.04 -22.55
N GLU A 175 -6.58 17.41 -23.81
CA GLU A 175 -5.38 18.13 -24.27
C GLU A 175 -5.31 19.54 -23.64
#